data_186e688cb517a0b02480eea9b8cc2630
#
_entry.id   186e688cb517a0b02480eea9b8cc2630
#
_cell.length_a   1.000
_cell.length_b   1.000
_cell.length_c   1.000
_cell.angle_alpha   90.00
_cell.angle_beta   90.00
_cell.angle_gamma   90.00
#
_symmetry.space_group_name_H-M   'P 1'
#
loop_
_entity.id
_entity.type
_entity.pdbx_description
1 polymer ?
#
loop_
_entity_poly.entity_id
_entity_poly.type
_entity_poly.pdbx_seq_one_letter_code
_entity_poly.pdbx_strand_id
1 'polypeptide(L)'
;GSGFSFVQAHPVKSEMAGAMPKSQAKSPIDLDVLLVCRKAELDTRDRVDSNRAFSSARSSALQKIKRFNGLGRLLSENDIRVVFLSQLLVELSPGRNREEMLTSLNTLLLRSAEIIDALHSSQTQATNYLYQQAAQQLVLFEEREVYDAQANDGDR
;
A
#
# COMPACT_ATOMS: atom_id res chain seq x y z
N GLY A 1 8.84 -27.36 9.04
CA GLY A 1 8.56 -26.33 8.05
C GLY A 1 7.68 -26.91 6.93
N SER A 2 6.88 -26.05 6.29
CA SER A 2 5.97 -26.44 5.19
C SER A 2 6.70 -26.91 3.92
N GLY A 3 8.02 -26.78 3.85
CA GLY A 3 8.81 -27.06 2.64
C GLY A 3 8.60 -26.05 1.50
N PHE A 4 7.97 -24.88 1.80
CA PHE A 4 7.72 -23.82 0.84
C PHE A 4 8.31 -22.49 1.29
N SER A 5 8.79 -21.70 0.32
CA SER A 5 9.21 -20.31 0.46
C SER A 5 8.18 -19.39 -0.20
N PHE A 6 7.92 -18.23 0.40
CA PHE A 6 7.10 -17.18 -0.21
C PHE A 6 7.95 -16.40 -1.22
N VAL A 7 7.56 -16.37 -2.48
CA VAL A 7 8.32 -15.70 -3.55
C VAL A 7 7.71 -14.39 -3.98
N GLN A 8 6.39 -14.23 -3.84
CA GLN A 8 5.67 -12.99 -4.13
C GLN A 8 4.44 -12.86 -3.22
N ALA A 9 4.01 -11.62 -2.99
CA ALA A 9 2.78 -11.28 -2.31
C ALA A 9 2.05 -10.18 -3.09
N HIS A 10 0.80 -10.45 -3.45
CA HIS A 10 -0.04 -9.54 -4.22
C HIS A 10 -1.24 -9.12 -3.37
N PRO A 11 -1.29 -7.88 -2.87
CA PRO A 11 -2.50 -7.37 -2.25
C PRO A 11 -3.59 -7.21 -3.31
N VAL A 12 -4.77 -7.72 -3.00
CA VAL A 12 -5.95 -7.69 -3.87
C VAL A 12 -7.16 -7.17 -3.09
N LYS A 13 -8.15 -6.64 -3.79
CA LYS A 13 -9.37 -6.19 -3.13
C LYS A 13 -10.13 -7.40 -2.58
N SER A 14 -10.52 -7.33 -1.29
CA SER A 14 -11.42 -8.32 -0.69
C SER A 14 -12.83 -8.22 -1.27
N GLU A 15 -13.47 -9.36 -1.52
CA GLU A 15 -14.84 -9.42 -2.04
C GLU A 15 -15.87 -8.91 -1.02
N MET A 16 -15.58 -8.98 0.27
CA MET A 16 -16.48 -8.62 1.36
C MET A 16 -16.34 -7.16 1.83
N ALA A 17 -15.95 -6.23 0.98
CA ALA A 17 -15.80 -4.82 1.33
C ALA A 17 -17.09 -4.14 1.83
N GLY A 18 -18.27 -4.68 1.48
CA GLY A 18 -19.59 -4.15 1.85
C GLY A 18 -20.24 -4.78 3.09
N ALA A 19 -19.56 -5.68 3.80
CA ALA A 19 -20.14 -6.33 4.98
C ALA A 19 -20.35 -5.31 6.12
N MET A 20 -21.54 -5.34 6.76
CA MET A 20 -21.92 -4.42 7.86
C MET A 20 -20.85 -4.25 8.96
N PRO A 21 -20.17 -5.30 9.45
CA PRO A 21 -19.11 -5.14 10.45
C PRO A 21 -17.94 -4.30 9.99
N LYS A 22 -17.64 -4.30 8.67
CA LYS A 22 -16.54 -3.50 8.11
C LYS A 22 -16.88 -2.02 7.99
N SER A 23 -18.14 -1.67 7.69
CA SER A 23 -18.57 -0.27 7.56
C SER A 23 -18.54 0.50 8.88
N GLN A 24 -18.59 -0.21 10.02
CA GLN A 24 -18.55 0.37 11.36
C GLN A 24 -17.14 0.39 11.96
N ALA A 25 -16.16 -0.25 11.33
CA ALA A 25 -14.79 -0.27 11.82
C ALA A 25 -14.09 1.06 11.53
N LYS A 26 -13.37 1.59 12.53
CA LYS A 26 -12.59 2.83 12.40
C LYS A 26 -11.50 2.75 11.32
N SER A 27 -10.96 1.57 11.08
CA SER A 27 -9.97 1.30 10.04
C SER A 27 -10.18 -0.13 9.50
N PRO A 28 -11.13 -0.31 8.55
CA PRO A 28 -11.44 -1.62 8.00
C PRO A 28 -10.26 -2.18 7.19
N ILE A 29 -10.15 -3.50 7.14
CA ILE A 29 -9.24 -4.19 6.22
C ILE A 29 -10.05 -4.52 4.95
N ASP A 30 -9.68 -3.88 3.84
CA ASP A 30 -10.32 -4.08 2.53
C ASP A 30 -9.44 -4.86 1.56
N LEU A 31 -8.23 -5.23 1.99
CA LEU A 31 -7.28 -6.00 1.20
C LEU A 31 -7.12 -7.41 1.75
N ASP A 32 -7.14 -8.37 0.82
CA ASP A 32 -6.60 -9.71 1.01
C ASP A 32 -5.22 -9.82 0.37
N VAL A 33 -4.49 -10.91 0.64
CA VAL A 33 -3.16 -11.13 0.05
C VAL A 33 -3.10 -12.50 -0.62
N LEU A 34 -2.78 -12.50 -1.91
CA LEU A 34 -2.39 -13.70 -2.63
C LEU A 34 -0.89 -13.95 -2.44
N LEU A 35 -0.55 -15.04 -1.77
CA LEU A 35 0.84 -15.47 -1.58
C LEU A 35 1.21 -16.49 -2.65
N VAL A 36 2.27 -16.19 -3.40
CA VAL A 36 2.87 -17.14 -4.36
C VAL A 36 3.99 -17.86 -3.64
N CYS A 37 3.91 -19.19 -3.62
CA CYS A 37 4.86 -20.05 -2.96
C CYS A 37 5.63 -20.90 -3.98
N ARG A 38 6.89 -21.22 -3.65
CA ARG A 38 7.73 -22.19 -4.35
C ARG A 38 8.24 -23.21 -3.36
N LYS A 39 8.55 -24.43 -3.79
CA LYS A 39 9.25 -25.40 -2.94
C LYS A 39 10.57 -24.78 -2.46
N ALA A 40 10.87 -24.90 -1.17
CA ALA A 40 12.02 -24.23 -0.57
C ALA A 40 13.36 -24.64 -1.21
N GLU A 41 13.48 -25.89 -1.59
CA GLU A 41 14.64 -26.43 -2.32
C GLU A 41 14.85 -25.85 -3.73
N LEU A 42 13.81 -25.24 -4.32
CA LEU A 42 13.86 -24.56 -5.63
C LEU A 42 13.99 -23.04 -5.48
N ASP A 43 14.03 -22.52 -4.27
CA ASP A 43 14.21 -21.10 -4.02
C ASP A 43 15.72 -20.77 -4.03
N THR A 44 16.16 -20.14 -5.12
CA THR A 44 17.56 -19.76 -5.33
C THR A 44 17.92 -18.41 -4.74
N ARG A 45 16.99 -17.75 -4.05
CA ARG A 45 17.25 -16.44 -3.42
C ARG A 45 18.13 -16.62 -2.17
N ASP A 46 19.10 -15.74 -2.03
CA ASP A 46 19.95 -15.72 -0.85
C ASP A 46 19.19 -15.25 0.39
N ARG A 47 19.57 -15.83 1.52
CA ARG A 47 19.12 -15.35 2.83
C ARG A 47 19.72 -13.96 3.09
N VAL A 48 18.88 -12.98 3.33
CA VAL A 48 19.31 -11.63 3.70
C VAL A 48 19.15 -11.40 5.20
N ASP A 49 19.94 -10.48 5.77
CA ASP A 49 19.76 -10.08 7.17
C ASP A 49 18.41 -9.37 7.38
N SER A 50 17.97 -9.33 8.64
CA SER A 50 16.65 -8.80 8.99
C SER A 50 16.49 -7.31 8.68
N ASN A 51 17.57 -6.50 8.78
CA ASN A 51 17.49 -5.06 8.49
C ASN A 51 17.36 -4.82 6.98
N ARG A 52 18.09 -5.58 6.17
CA ARG A 52 17.99 -5.54 4.71
C ARG A 52 16.60 -6.01 4.25
N ALA A 53 16.10 -7.12 4.82
CA ALA A 53 14.75 -7.59 4.55
C ALA A 53 13.69 -6.52 4.86
N PHE A 54 13.84 -5.83 5.98
CA PHE A 54 12.94 -4.76 6.41
C PHE A 54 12.97 -3.55 5.46
N SER A 55 14.15 -3.12 5.05
CA SER A 55 14.33 -2.01 4.12
C SER A 55 13.78 -2.34 2.72
N SER A 56 14.02 -3.56 2.23
CA SER A 56 13.48 -4.05 0.96
C SER A 56 11.97 -4.14 1.00
N ALA A 57 11.40 -4.71 2.07
CA ALA A 57 9.96 -4.80 2.27
C ALA A 57 9.29 -3.42 2.30
N ARG A 58 9.92 -2.42 2.97
CA ARG A 58 9.44 -1.03 2.98
C ARG A 58 9.39 -0.44 1.57
N SER A 59 10.43 -0.61 0.79
CA SER A 59 10.51 -0.10 -0.58
C SER A 59 9.44 -0.74 -1.48
N SER A 60 9.28 -2.06 -1.39
CA SER A 60 8.28 -2.83 -2.12
C SER A 60 6.85 -2.44 -1.72
N ALA A 61 6.59 -2.26 -0.42
CA ALA A 61 5.31 -1.80 0.09
C ALA A 61 4.96 -0.40 -0.43
N LEU A 62 5.92 0.55 -0.34
CA LEU A 62 5.73 1.91 -0.85
C LEU A 62 5.37 1.92 -2.35
N GLN A 63 6.03 1.10 -3.16
CA GLN A 63 5.73 0.98 -4.58
C GLN A 63 4.30 0.49 -4.82
N LYS A 64 3.84 -0.50 -4.04
CA LYS A 64 2.48 -1.03 -4.14
C LYS A 64 1.43 0.00 -3.70
N ILE A 65 1.67 0.71 -2.60
CA ILE A 65 0.80 1.78 -2.10
C ILE A 65 0.67 2.89 -3.15
N LYS A 66 1.78 3.35 -3.73
CA LYS A 66 1.77 4.34 -4.81
C LYS A 66 0.94 3.88 -6.01
N ARG A 67 0.98 2.59 -6.34
CA ARG A 67 0.18 2.02 -7.42
C ARG A 67 -1.32 2.06 -7.11
N PHE A 68 -1.73 1.74 -5.88
CA PHE A 68 -3.13 1.88 -5.45
C PHE A 68 -3.59 3.34 -5.50
N ASN A 69 -2.77 4.27 -5.02
CA ASN A 69 -3.07 5.69 -5.06
C ASN A 69 -3.22 6.20 -6.50
N GLY A 70 -2.37 5.76 -7.42
CA GLY A 70 -2.46 6.08 -8.84
C GLY A 70 -3.74 5.55 -9.52
N LEU A 71 -4.39 4.56 -8.92
CA LEU A 71 -5.70 4.05 -9.32
C LEU A 71 -6.86 4.72 -8.56
N GLY A 72 -6.60 5.82 -7.85
CA GLY A 72 -7.59 6.54 -7.05
C GLY A 72 -8.04 5.82 -5.78
N ARG A 73 -7.30 4.79 -5.34
CA ARG A 73 -7.65 4.00 -4.17
C ARG A 73 -6.76 4.35 -2.97
N LEU A 74 -7.34 5.00 -1.98
CA LEU A 74 -6.71 5.24 -0.69
C LEU A 74 -6.81 3.97 0.17
N LEU A 75 -5.70 3.64 0.79
CA LEU A 75 -5.59 2.49 1.69
C LEU A 75 -5.78 2.93 3.13
N SER A 76 -6.51 2.15 3.92
CA SER A 76 -6.56 2.32 5.37
C SER A 76 -5.20 2.00 6.01
N GLU A 77 -4.98 2.44 7.24
CA GLU A 77 -3.78 2.09 8.00
C GLU A 77 -3.60 0.57 8.11
N ASN A 78 -4.71 -0.17 8.31
CA ASN A 78 -4.66 -1.63 8.37
C ASN A 78 -4.36 -2.26 7.02
N ASP A 79 -4.84 -1.69 5.90
CA ASP A 79 -4.46 -2.16 4.57
C ASP A 79 -2.97 -1.94 4.30
N ILE A 80 -2.43 -0.78 4.69
CA ILE A 80 -0.99 -0.49 4.60
C ILE A 80 -0.17 -1.49 5.42
N ARG A 81 -0.65 -1.84 6.62
CA ARG A 81 -0.04 -2.87 7.47
C ARG A 81 -0.02 -4.23 6.77
N VAL A 82 -1.14 -4.64 6.17
CA VAL A 82 -1.26 -5.88 5.41
C VAL A 82 -0.28 -5.89 4.22
N VAL A 83 -0.22 -4.80 3.47
CA VAL A 83 0.73 -4.66 2.34
C VAL A 83 2.16 -4.79 2.84
N PHE A 84 2.56 -4.04 3.87
CA PHE A 84 3.93 -4.06 4.39
C PHE A 84 4.33 -5.44 4.94
N LEU A 85 3.50 -6.04 5.78
CA LEU A 85 3.81 -7.33 6.40
C LEU A 85 3.87 -8.46 5.37
N SER A 86 3.06 -8.41 4.32
CA SER A 86 3.12 -9.39 3.24
C SER A 86 4.45 -9.32 2.46
N GLN A 87 4.98 -8.12 2.22
CA GLN A 87 6.31 -7.96 1.60
C GLN A 87 7.42 -8.43 2.56
N LEU A 88 7.30 -8.13 3.84
CA LEU A 88 8.28 -8.58 4.84
C LEU A 88 8.35 -10.10 4.92
N LEU A 89 7.22 -10.79 4.83
CA LEU A 89 7.16 -12.25 4.74
C LEU A 89 7.95 -12.79 3.53
N VAL A 90 7.79 -12.17 2.37
CA VAL A 90 8.51 -12.55 1.14
C VAL A 90 10.02 -12.41 1.31
N GLU A 91 10.46 -11.29 1.88
CA GLU A 91 11.90 -11.00 2.08
C GLU A 91 12.54 -11.89 3.17
N LEU A 92 11.78 -12.25 4.19
CA LEU A 92 12.27 -13.11 5.28
C LEU A 92 12.24 -14.61 4.92
N SER A 93 11.49 -15.01 3.91
CA SER A 93 11.26 -16.42 3.60
C SER A 93 12.50 -17.20 3.13
N PRO A 94 13.44 -16.62 2.34
CA PRO A 94 14.57 -17.39 1.84
C PRO A 94 15.47 -17.94 2.95
N GLY A 95 15.78 -19.25 2.88
CA GLY A 95 16.75 -19.92 3.74
C GLY A 95 16.44 -19.89 5.24
N ARG A 96 15.21 -19.58 5.66
CA ARG A 96 14.78 -19.62 7.07
C ARG A 96 13.80 -20.74 7.32
N ASN A 97 13.93 -21.39 8.47
CA ASN A 97 12.90 -22.25 8.99
C ASN A 97 11.76 -21.43 9.63
N ARG A 98 10.69 -22.12 10.04
CA ARG A 98 9.50 -21.47 10.61
C ARG A 98 9.81 -20.65 11.87
N GLU A 99 10.63 -21.21 12.77
CA GLU A 99 10.94 -20.59 14.06
C GLU A 99 11.78 -19.33 13.88
N GLU A 100 12.81 -19.38 13.02
CA GLU A 100 13.63 -18.23 12.67
C GLU A 100 12.81 -17.13 12.02
N MET A 101 11.87 -17.48 11.14
CA MET A 101 10.99 -16.52 10.49
C MET A 101 10.06 -15.86 11.49
N LEU A 102 9.43 -16.60 12.41
CA LEU A 102 8.57 -16.06 13.45
C LEU A 102 9.33 -15.14 14.41
N THR A 103 10.54 -15.55 14.82
CA THR A 103 11.41 -14.72 15.68
C THR A 103 11.77 -13.41 15.00
N SER A 104 12.16 -13.47 13.73
CA SER A 104 12.47 -12.27 12.93
C SER A 104 11.26 -11.37 12.76
N LEU A 105 10.07 -11.94 12.46
CA LEU A 105 8.82 -11.19 12.35
C LEU A 105 8.47 -10.49 13.65
N ASN A 106 8.49 -11.18 14.78
CA ASN A 106 8.15 -10.61 16.09
C ASN A 106 9.07 -9.44 16.44
N THR A 107 10.37 -9.57 16.20
CA THR A 107 11.34 -8.50 16.42
C THR A 107 11.06 -7.28 15.53
N LEU A 108 10.69 -7.50 14.28
CA LEU A 108 10.45 -6.44 13.30
C LEU A 108 9.06 -5.83 13.42
N LEU A 109 8.06 -6.55 13.96
CA LEU A 109 6.72 -6.03 14.21
C LEU A 109 6.72 -4.82 15.14
N LEU A 110 7.57 -4.82 16.16
CA LEU A 110 7.72 -3.68 17.07
C LEU A 110 8.21 -2.42 16.36
N ARG A 111 9.01 -2.58 15.32
CA ARG A 111 9.56 -1.49 14.48
C ARG A 111 8.64 -1.08 13.34
N SER A 112 7.62 -1.90 13.05
CA SER A 112 6.77 -1.67 11.87
C SER A 112 5.76 -0.54 12.08
N ALA A 113 5.37 -0.24 13.31
CA ALA A 113 4.39 0.80 13.63
C ALA A 113 4.80 2.17 13.04
N GLU A 114 6.01 2.64 13.33
CA GLU A 114 6.52 3.93 12.82
C GLU A 114 6.55 3.98 11.29
N ILE A 115 6.85 2.85 10.64
CA ILE A 115 6.88 2.78 9.18
C ILE A 115 5.47 2.80 8.59
N ILE A 116 4.53 2.10 9.22
CA ILE A 116 3.13 2.10 8.80
C ILE A 116 2.55 3.51 8.91
N ASP A 117 2.80 4.20 10.02
CA ASP A 117 2.39 5.58 10.22
C ASP A 117 3.01 6.54 9.19
N ALA A 118 4.31 6.37 8.89
CA ALA A 118 4.99 7.17 7.87
C ALA A 118 4.45 6.91 6.46
N LEU A 119 4.15 5.67 6.12
CA LEU A 119 3.55 5.29 4.84
C LEU A 119 2.13 5.84 4.69
N HIS A 120 1.34 5.77 5.76
CA HIS A 120 -0.02 6.32 5.78
C HIS A 120 -0.01 7.85 5.67
N SER A 121 0.85 8.54 6.40
CA SER A 121 1.01 9.98 6.34
C SER A 121 1.45 10.45 4.94
N SER A 122 2.37 9.75 4.30
CA SER A 122 2.83 10.08 2.95
C SER A 122 1.73 9.90 1.90
N GLN A 123 0.85 8.91 2.07
CA GLN A 123 -0.33 8.72 1.23
C GLN A 123 -1.29 9.91 1.37
N THR A 124 -1.61 10.32 2.60
CA THR A 124 -2.53 11.43 2.89
C THR A 124 -2.02 12.74 2.30
N GLN A 125 -0.72 13.04 2.43
CA GLN A 125 -0.12 14.24 1.86
C GLN A 125 -0.21 14.26 0.32
N ALA A 126 0.10 13.15 -0.34
CA ALA A 126 0.01 13.04 -1.80
C ALA A 126 -1.42 13.27 -2.30
N THR A 127 -2.41 12.76 -1.56
CA THR A 127 -3.82 12.93 -1.89
C THR A 127 -4.27 14.37 -1.71
N ASN A 128 -3.92 15.03 -0.61
CA ASN A 128 -4.25 16.42 -0.39
C ASN A 128 -3.66 17.33 -1.47
N TYR A 129 -2.43 17.05 -1.92
CA TYR A 129 -1.82 17.79 -3.02
C TYR A 129 -2.60 17.65 -4.33
N LEU A 130 -3.04 16.43 -4.67
CA LEU A 130 -3.85 16.19 -5.87
C LEU A 130 -5.22 16.89 -5.80
N TYR A 131 -5.88 16.86 -4.65
CA TYR A 131 -7.13 17.62 -4.45
C TYR A 131 -6.94 19.12 -4.59
N GLN A 132 -5.86 19.69 -4.06
CA GLN A 132 -5.56 21.10 -4.22
C GLN A 132 -5.30 21.47 -5.68
N GLN A 133 -4.55 20.66 -6.43
CA GLN A 133 -4.35 20.90 -7.85
C GLN A 133 -5.66 20.81 -8.65
N ALA A 134 -6.50 19.81 -8.38
CA ALA A 134 -7.79 19.67 -9.04
C ALA A 134 -8.72 20.86 -8.74
N ALA A 135 -8.77 21.32 -7.49
CA ALA A 135 -9.54 22.49 -7.10
C ALA A 135 -9.05 23.78 -7.81
N GLN A 136 -7.73 23.97 -7.92
CA GLN A 136 -7.16 25.11 -8.66
C GLN A 136 -7.51 25.06 -10.14
N GLN A 137 -7.50 23.88 -10.76
CA GLN A 137 -7.90 23.72 -12.16
C GLN A 137 -9.38 24.04 -12.37
N LEU A 138 -10.27 23.61 -11.47
CA LEU A 138 -11.70 23.93 -11.55
C LEU A 138 -11.95 25.44 -11.49
N VAL A 139 -11.29 26.16 -10.59
CA VAL A 139 -11.40 27.62 -10.51
C VAL A 139 -10.96 28.29 -11.82
N LEU A 140 -9.87 27.84 -12.44
CA LEU A 140 -9.41 28.35 -13.73
C LEU A 140 -10.41 28.08 -14.87
N PHE A 141 -11.15 26.99 -14.84
CA PHE A 141 -12.20 26.70 -15.82
C PHE A 141 -13.42 27.59 -15.61
N GLU A 142 -13.86 27.81 -14.38
CA GLU A 142 -14.98 28.71 -14.04
C GLU A 142 -14.67 30.16 -14.44
N GLU A 143 -13.48 30.67 -14.19
CA GLU A 143 -13.05 32.01 -14.61
C GLU A 143 -13.06 32.14 -16.15
N ARG A 144 -12.69 31.09 -16.87
CA ARG A 144 -12.66 31.10 -18.35
C ARG A 144 -14.08 31.15 -18.94
N GLU A 145 -15.03 30.40 -18.38
CA GLU A 145 -16.44 30.45 -18.82
C GLU A 145 -17.06 31.83 -18.60
N VAL A 146 -16.72 32.53 -17.53
CA VAL A 146 -17.18 33.92 -17.25
C VAL A 146 -16.60 34.89 -18.27
N TYR A 147 -15.34 34.74 -18.67
CA TYR A 147 -14.72 35.60 -19.69
C TYR A 147 -15.36 35.38 -21.08
N ASP A 148 -15.61 34.16 -21.47
CA ASP A 148 -16.24 33.85 -22.77
C ASP A 148 -17.71 34.30 -22.84
N ALA A 149 -18.44 34.27 -21.71
CA ALA A 149 -19.78 34.83 -21.62
C ALA A 149 -19.85 36.34 -21.76
N GLN A 150 -18.89 37.06 -21.18
CA GLN A 150 -18.80 38.52 -21.28
C GLN A 150 -18.35 39.02 -22.66
N ALA A 151 -17.49 38.26 -23.36
CA ALA A 151 -17.06 38.59 -24.72
C ALA A 151 -18.20 38.46 -25.74
N ASN A 152 -19.17 37.57 -25.50
CA ASN A 152 -20.30 37.35 -26.43
C ASN A 152 -21.46 38.34 -26.24
N ASP A 153 -21.51 39.09 -25.11
CA ASP A 153 -22.58 40.07 -24.86
C ASP A 153 -22.23 41.51 -25.35
N GLY A 154 -21.00 41.71 -25.83
CA GLY A 154 -20.49 42.98 -26.34
C GLY A 154 -20.75 43.25 -27.85
N ASP A 155 -21.30 42.29 -28.59
CA ASP A 155 -21.48 42.36 -30.03
C ASP A 155 -22.95 42.41 -30.49
N ARG A 156 -23.83 43.03 -29.68
CA ARG A 156 -25.23 43.33 -30.04
C ARG A 156 -25.54 44.81 -29.99
#